data_16066d9b7ac92c3b5912237073cd268b
#
_entry.id   16066d9b7ac92c3b5912237073cd268b
#
_cell.length_a   1.000
_cell.length_b   1.000
_cell.length_c   1.000
_cell.angle_alpha   90.00
_cell.angle_beta   90.00
_cell.angle_gamma   90.00
#
_symmetry.space_group_name_H-M   'P 1'
#
loop_
_entity.id
_entity.type
_entity.pdbx_description
1 polymer ?
#
loop_
_entity_poly.entity_id
_entity_poly.type
_entity_poly.pdbx_seq_one_letter_code
_entity_poly.pdbx_strand_id
1 'polypeptide(L)'
;VADVVLNRVLDTRYPNTICGVVKDGPVKESWKTKQYSSLPDSERIYNPIRHKCQFSWWCDGRSDTAHDTDSWMKAQEIAQRLVQSGKYRGITEGATHYHATYVSPRWAPTLDQVGRIGSHIFYRWN
;
A
#
# COMPACT_ATOMS: atom_id res chain seq x y z
N VAL A 1 2.79 4.19 -8.22
CA VAL A 1 2.26 3.54 -6.99
C VAL A 1 1.12 2.59 -7.31
N ALA A 2 0.10 3.04 -8.02
CA ALA A 2 -1.07 2.21 -8.32
C ALA A 2 -0.74 0.91 -9.06
N ASP A 3 0.20 0.94 -10.01
CA ASP A 3 0.67 -0.26 -10.70
C ASP A 3 1.31 -1.27 -9.74
N VAL A 4 2.09 -0.78 -8.77
CA VAL A 4 2.68 -1.60 -7.71
C VAL A 4 1.58 -2.28 -6.87
N VAL A 5 0.52 -1.56 -6.51
CA VAL A 5 -0.60 -2.13 -5.77
C VAL A 5 -1.22 -3.30 -6.55
N LEU A 6 -1.49 -3.13 -7.84
CA LEU A 6 -2.07 -4.19 -8.65
C LEU A 6 -1.08 -5.35 -8.90
N ASN A 7 0.22 -5.08 -9.00
CA ASN A 7 1.22 -6.13 -9.06
C ASN A 7 1.19 -7.01 -7.80
N ARG A 8 1.04 -6.39 -6.63
CA ARG A 8 0.89 -7.14 -5.36
C ARG A 8 -0.40 -7.95 -5.31
N VAL A 9 -1.51 -7.42 -5.82
CA VAL A 9 -2.79 -8.16 -5.86
C VAL A 9 -2.64 -9.49 -6.63
N LEU A 10 -1.84 -9.48 -7.70
CA LEU A 10 -1.60 -10.66 -8.54
C LEU A 10 -0.49 -11.57 -8.02
N ASP A 11 0.27 -11.15 -7.02
CA ASP A 11 1.36 -11.91 -6.42
C ASP A 11 0.86 -12.65 -5.18
N THR A 12 1.09 -13.97 -5.12
CA THR A 12 0.60 -14.81 -4.03
C THR A 12 1.21 -14.50 -2.66
N ARG A 13 2.27 -13.68 -2.59
CA ARG A 13 2.91 -13.24 -1.34
C ARG A 13 2.11 -12.17 -0.61
N TYR A 14 1.12 -11.57 -1.27
CA TYR A 14 0.37 -10.41 -0.77
C TYR A 14 -1.13 -10.71 -0.73
N PRO A 15 -1.92 -9.87 -0.03
CA PRO A 15 -3.38 -9.95 -0.11
C PRO A 15 -3.86 -9.88 -1.56
N ASN A 16 -4.97 -10.54 -1.87
CA ASN A 16 -5.48 -10.68 -3.23
C ASN A 16 -6.55 -9.63 -3.61
N THR A 17 -6.66 -8.57 -2.83
CA THR A 17 -7.58 -7.45 -3.11
C THR A 17 -6.82 -6.13 -3.01
N ILE A 18 -7.30 -5.10 -3.73
CA ILE A 18 -6.71 -3.76 -3.70
C ILE A 18 -6.72 -3.21 -2.27
N CYS A 19 -7.87 -3.25 -1.60
CA CYS A 19 -7.96 -2.76 -0.22
C CYS A 19 -7.11 -3.57 0.74
N GLY A 20 -7.01 -4.89 0.56
CA GLY A 20 -6.15 -5.75 1.35
C GLY A 20 -4.68 -5.37 1.21
N VAL A 21 -4.22 -5.11 0.00
CA VAL A 21 -2.84 -4.66 -0.26
C VAL A 21 -2.58 -3.30 0.36
N VAL A 22 -3.48 -2.34 0.15
CA VAL A 22 -3.32 -0.96 0.66
C VAL A 22 -3.26 -0.93 2.19
N LYS A 23 -4.07 -1.74 2.84
CA LYS A 23 -4.19 -1.79 4.31
C LYS A 23 -3.24 -2.79 4.97
N ASP A 24 -2.39 -3.46 4.20
CA ASP A 24 -1.51 -4.52 4.70
C ASP A 24 -0.52 -3.98 5.73
N GLY A 25 -0.32 -4.77 6.78
CA GLY A 25 0.60 -4.44 7.85
C GLY A 25 0.18 -5.06 9.18
N PRO A 26 1.04 -4.96 10.21
CA PRO A 26 0.72 -5.49 11.52
C PRO A 26 -0.42 -4.72 12.18
N VAL A 27 -1.23 -5.44 12.94
CA VAL A 27 -2.38 -4.89 13.66
C VAL A 27 -2.27 -5.21 15.15
N LYS A 28 -2.96 -4.43 15.98
CA LYS A 28 -3.11 -4.72 17.40
C LYS A 28 -4.58 -4.61 17.79
N GLU A 29 -4.98 -5.40 18.77
CA GLU A 29 -6.34 -5.37 19.27
C GLU A 29 -6.61 -4.06 20.03
N SER A 30 -7.79 -3.45 19.78
CA SER A 30 -8.27 -2.28 20.53
C SER A 30 -8.49 -2.64 22.00
N TRP A 31 -8.14 -1.72 22.91
CA TRP A 31 -8.43 -1.88 24.33
C TRP A 31 -9.93 -2.06 24.60
N LYS A 32 -10.80 -1.56 23.73
CA LYS A 32 -12.25 -1.66 23.86
C LYS A 32 -12.73 -3.11 23.88
N THR A 33 -12.02 -4.01 23.22
CA THR A 33 -12.36 -5.43 23.19
C THR A 33 -11.35 -6.30 23.92
N LYS A 34 -10.10 -5.87 24.06
CA LYS A 34 -9.03 -6.62 24.69
C LYS A 34 -9.31 -6.92 26.16
N GLN A 35 -10.02 -6.04 26.84
CA GLN A 35 -10.39 -6.21 28.25
C GLN A 35 -11.38 -7.37 28.49
N TYR A 36 -12.02 -7.89 27.43
CA TYR A 36 -13.01 -8.97 27.53
C TYR A 36 -12.41 -10.26 26.98
N SER A 37 -11.95 -11.14 27.88
CA SER A 37 -11.28 -12.38 27.50
C SER A 37 -12.19 -13.41 26.78
N SER A 38 -13.50 -13.32 27.03
CA SER A 38 -14.48 -14.27 26.49
C SER A 38 -15.08 -13.87 25.14
N LEU A 39 -14.70 -12.71 24.58
CA LEU A 39 -15.20 -12.30 23.27
C LEU A 39 -14.67 -13.22 22.15
N PRO A 40 -15.55 -13.66 21.22
CA PRO A 40 -15.07 -14.37 20.04
C PRO A 40 -14.27 -13.43 19.12
N ASP A 41 -13.35 -13.98 18.34
CA ASP A 41 -12.47 -13.20 17.46
C ASP A 41 -13.25 -12.35 16.47
N SER A 42 -14.42 -12.81 16.01
CA SER A 42 -15.29 -12.07 15.08
C SER A 42 -15.83 -10.75 15.65
N GLU A 43 -15.84 -10.58 16.96
CA GLU A 43 -16.32 -9.38 17.64
C GLU A 43 -15.18 -8.49 18.14
N ARG A 44 -13.93 -8.89 17.92
CA ARG A 44 -12.77 -8.10 18.34
C ARG A 44 -12.42 -7.05 17.30
N ILE A 45 -11.96 -5.89 17.78
CA ILE A 45 -11.58 -4.75 16.95
C ILE A 45 -10.05 -4.70 16.86
N TYR A 46 -9.52 -4.77 15.63
CA TYR A 46 -8.09 -4.65 15.37
C TYR A 46 -7.80 -3.37 14.60
N ASN A 47 -6.77 -2.67 15.02
CA ASN A 47 -6.33 -1.43 14.38
C ASN A 47 -4.89 -1.59 13.87
N PRO A 48 -4.54 -0.94 12.75
CA PRO A 48 -3.15 -0.94 12.29
C PRO A 48 -2.23 -0.29 13.32
N ILE A 49 -1.01 -0.84 13.43
CA ILE A 49 0.02 -0.24 14.27
C ILE A 49 0.57 0.97 13.54
N ARG A 50 0.50 2.14 14.19
CA ARG A 50 0.91 3.42 13.60
C ARG A 50 2.35 3.35 13.08
N HIS A 51 2.56 3.85 11.87
CA HIS A 51 3.84 3.93 11.14
C HIS A 51 4.45 2.57 10.75
N LYS A 52 3.71 1.47 10.89
CA LYS A 52 4.23 0.12 10.56
C LYS A 52 3.53 -0.54 9.37
N CYS A 53 2.63 0.17 8.69
CA CYS A 53 1.96 -0.37 7.50
C CYS A 53 2.89 -0.45 6.29
N GLN A 54 2.61 -1.37 5.37
CA GLN A 54 3.34 -1.50 4.12
C GLN A 54 3.31 -0.20 3.31
N PHE A 55 2.16 0.45 3.26
CA PHE A 55 2.03 1.81 2.76
C PHE A 55 1.96 2.76 3.95
N SER A 56 3.02 3.53 4.16
CA SER A 56 3.19 4.38 5.35
C SER A 56 2.05 5.38 5.54
N TRP A 57 1.51 5.91 4.44
CA TRP A 57 0.43 6.88 4.48
C TRP A 57 -0.89 6.30 5.00
N TRP A 58 -1.08 4.98 4.98
CA TRP A 58 -2.31 4.36 5.48
C TRP A 58 -2.48 4.48 7.00
N CYS A 59 -1.39 4.41 7.74
CA CYS A 59 -1.44 4.43 9.21
C CYS A 59 -0.47 5.42 9.84
N ASP A 60 -0.27 6.57 9.19
CA ASP A 60 0.60 7.64 9.70
C ASP A 60 -0.08 8.57 10.72
N GLY A 61 -1.36 8.36 10.99
CA GLY A 61 -2.16 9.18 11.90
C GLY A 61 -2.65 10.49 11.31
N ARG A 62 -2.38 10.73 10.02
CA ARG A 62 -2.88 11.89 9.29
C ARG A 62 -4.19 11.58 8.61
N SER A 63 -4.99 12.62 8.33
CA SER A 63 -6.24 12.47 7.59
C SER A 63 -5.99 11.98 6.16
N ASP A 64 -6.81 11.05 5.69
CA ASP A 64 -6.82 10.59 4.29
C ASP A 64 -7.73 11.45 3.40
N THR A 65 -8.29 12.52 3.94
CA THR A 65 -9.12 13.45 3.17
C THR A 65 -8.26 14.26 2.21
N ALA A 66 -8.59 14.18 0.92
CA ALA A 66 -7.91 14.95 -0.11
C ALA A 66 -8.43 16.39 -0.11
N HIS A 67 -7.54 17.37 0.08
CA HIS A 67 -7.89 18.79 0.11
C HIS A 67 -7.66 19.51 -1.22
N ASP A 68 -6.73 19.02 -2.05
CA ASP A 68 -6.50 19.54 -3.39
C ASP A 68 -7.45 18.86 -4.37
N THR A 69 -8.51 19.57 -4.75
CA THR A 69 -9.58 19.03 -5.61
C THR A 69 -9.06 18.60 -6.98
N ASP A 70 -8.18 19.37 -7.60
CA ASP A 70 -7.67 19.06 -8.95
C ASP A 70 -6.78 17.81 -8.92
N SER A 71 -5.87 17.72 -7.96
CA SER A 71 -5.03 16.53 -7.79
C SER A 71 -5.84 15.29 -7.45
N TRP A 72 -6.88 15.46 -6.64
CA TRP A 72 -7.79 14.37 -6.27
C TRP A 72 -8.56 13.84 -7.47
N MET A 73 -9.14 14.73 -8.29
CA MET A 73 -9.85 14.35 -9.50
C MET A 73 -8.93 13.63 -10.49
N LYS A 74 -7.70 14.11 -10.66
CA LYS A 74 -6.72 13.47 -11.54
C LYS A 74 -6.32 12.09 -11.03
N ALA A 75 -6.12 11.93 -9.72
CA ALA A 75 -5.81 10.64 -9.12
C ALA A 75 -6.94 9.62 -9.33
N GLN A 76 -8.19 10.05 -9.16
CA GLN A 76 -9.36 9.20 -9.42
C GLN A 76 -9.44 8.78 -10.88
N GLU A 77 -9.19 9.69 -11.82
CA GLU A 77 -9.17 9.38 -13.25
C GLU A 77 -8.10 8.35 -13.60
N ILE A 78 -6.89 8.52 -13.09
CA ILE A 78 -5.78 7.58 -13.29
C ILE A 78 -6.14 6.21 -12.74
N ALA A 79 -6.65 6.15 -11.51
CA ALA A 79 -7.06 4.90 -10.87
C ALA A 79 -8.15 4.19 -11.67
N GLN A 80 -9.16 4.92 -12.14
CA GLN A 80 -10.24 4.36 -12.94
C GLN A 80 -9.73 3.76 -14.24
N ARG A 81 -8.86 4.46 -14.97
CA ARG A 81 -8.29 3.97 -16.24
C ARG A 81 -7.40 2.76 -16.03
N LEU A 82 -6.62 2.75 -14.96
CA LEU A 82 -5.73 1.64 -14.63
C LEU A 82 -6.51 0.37 -14.28
N VAL A 83 -7.56 0.50 -13.47
CA VAL A 83 -8.37 -0.65 -13.03
C VAL A 83 -9.30 -1.14 -14.13
N GLN A 84 -10.01 -0.23 -14.82
CA GLN A 84 -11.04 -0.60 -15.81
C GLN A 84 -10.48 -0.96 -17.18
N SER A 85 -9.47 -0.24 -17.66
CA SER A 85 -8.94 -0.44 -19.02
C SER A 85 -7.51 -0.98 -19.07
N GLY A 86 -6.85 -1.13 -17.91
CA GLY A 86 -5.46 -1.57 -17.86
C GLY A 86 -4.46 -0.53 -18.32
N LYS A 87 -4.88 0.72 -18.52
CA LYS A 87 -3.96 1.80 -18.90
C LYS A 87 -2.93 1.99 -17.79
N TYR A 88 -1.68 2.22 -18.16
CA TYR A 88 -0.51 2.33 -17.28
C TYR A 88 -0.06 1.01 -16.62
N ARG A 89 -0.76 -0.11 -16.84
CA ARG A 89 -0.29 -1.39 -16.33
C ARG A 89 1.04 -1.77 -17.01
N GLY A 90 1.98 -2.24 -16.19
CA GLY A 90 3.32 -2.60 -16.63
C GLY A 90 4.32 -1.44 -16.62
N ILE A 91 3.90 -0.22 -16.32
CA ILE A 91 4.80 0.94 -16.28
C ILE A 91 5.95 0.77 -15.28
N THR A 92 5.73 -0.01 -14.23
CA THR A 92 6.74 -0.32 -13.22
C THR A 92 7.45 -1.66 -13.45
N GLU A 93 7.23 -2.31 -14.59
CA GLU A 93 7.89 -3.56 -15.00
C GLU A 93 7.75 -4.69 -13.96
N GLY A 94 6.57 -4.82 -13.37
CA GLY A 94 6.29 -5.85 -12.38
C GLY A 94 6.76 -5.53 -10.97
N ALA A 95 7.11 -4.28 -10.69
CA ALA A 95 7.59 -3.88 -9.37
C ALA A 95 6.55 -4.12 -8.28
N THR A 96 7.02 -4.59 -7.13
CA THR A 96 6.23 -4.80 -5.91
C THR A 96 6.69 -3.90 -4.77
N HIS A 97 7.79 -3.17 -4.96
CA HIS A 97 8.37 -2.27 -3.97
C HIS A 97 8.73 -0.94 -4.62
N TYR A 98 8.64 0.11 -3.84
CA TYR A 98 9.14 1.42 -4.26
C TYR A 98 9.52 2.25 -3.03
N HIS A 99 10.36 3.24 -3.23
CA HIS A 99 10.65 4.26 -2.23
C HIS A 99 10.92 5.61 -2.91
N ALA A 100 10.78 6.67 -2.14
CA ALA A 100 11.13 8.00 -2.62
C ALA A 100 12.66 8.13 -2.81
N THR A 101 13.07 8.95 -3.77
CA THR A 101 14.50 9.12 -4.10
C THR A 101 15.35 9.66 -2.97
N TYR A 102 14.73 10.31 -1.98
CA TYR A 102 15.41 10.91 -0.83
C TYR A 102 15.48 9.99 0.40
N VAL A 103 15.09 8.73 0.28
CA VAL A 103 15.22 7.72 1.35
C VAL A 103 16.05 6.54 0.88
N SER A 104 16.65 5.82 1.82
CA SER A 104 17.50 4.65 1.55
C SER A 104 17.08 3.49 2.45
N PRO A 105 15.97 2.79 2.14
CA PRO A 105 15.51 1.69 2.96
C PRO A 105 16.46 0.49 2.91
N ARG A 106 16.55 -0.23 4.02
CA ARG A 106 17.48 -1.37 4.14
C ARG A 106 17.18 -2.51 3.18
N TRP A 107 15.93 -2.66 2.77
CA TRP A 107 15.53 -3.73 1.85
C TRP A 107 15.96 -3.46 0.39
N ALA A 108 16.19 -2.20 0.01
CA ALA A 108 16.45 -1.84 -1.39
C ALA A 108 17.62 -2.63 -2.03
N PRO A 109 18.80 -2.81 -1.38
CA PRO A 109 19.88 -3.57 -1.98
C PRO A 109 19.59 -5.07 -2.14
N THR A 110 18.55 -5.59 -1.49
CA THR A 110 18.20 -7.02 -1.54
C THR A 110 17.28 -7.38 -2.70
N LEU A 111 16.78 -6.38 -3.42
CA LEU A 111 15.85 -6.55 -4.53
C LEU A 111 16.44 -6.04 -5.83
N ASP A 112 15.86 -6.45 -6.95
CA ASP A 112 16.25 -5.96 -8.27
C ASP A 112 15.64 -4.58 -8.54
N GLN A 113 16.47 -3.57 -8.71
CA GLN A 113 16.01 -2.26 -9.14
C GLN A 113 15.62 -2.31 -10.60
N VAL A 114 14.38 -1.92 -10.92
CA VAL A 114 13.88 -1.95 -12.30
C VAL A 114 13.79 -0.58 -12.95
N GLY A 115 13.73 0.50 -12.19
CA GLY A 115 13.73 1.83 -12.77
C GLY A 115 13.32 2.92 -11.81
N ARG A 116 13.30 4.14 -12.34
CA ARG A 116 12.88 5.34 -11.63
C ARG A 116 11.83 6.07 -12.45
N ILE A 117 10.76 6.49 -11.79
CA ILE A 117 9.74 7.36 -12.39
C ILE A 117 9.53 8.55 -11.45
N GLY A 118 9.83 9.76 -11.91
CA GLY A 118 9.75 10.95 -11.08
C GLY A 118 10.62 10.83 -9.82
N SER A 119 10.01 10.95 -8.66
CA SER A 119 10.69 10.89 -7.37
C SER A 119 10.61 9.51 -6.69
N HIS A 120 10.25 8.47 -7.43
CA HIS A 120 10.16 7.11 -6.92
C HIS A 120 11.09 6.17 -7.68
N ILE A 121 11.74 5.24 -6.94
CA ILE A 121 12.56 4.15 -7.47
C ILE A 121 11.82 2.85 -7.20
N PHE A 122 11.74 1.98 -8.21
CA PHE A 122 10.95 0.76 -8.19
C PHE A 122 11.82 -0.48 -8.20
N TYR A 123 11.34 -1.52 -7.50
CA TYR A 123 12.06 -2.79 -7.32
C TYR A 123 11.09 -3.97 -7.47
N ARG A 124 11.63 -5.10 -7.89
CA ARG A 124 10.90 -6.37 -7.87
C ARG A 124 11.74 -7.45 -7.21
N TRP A 125 11.08 -8.56 -6.86
CA TRP A 125 11.76 -9.74 -6.33
C TRP A 125 12.75 -10.30 -7.36
N ASN A 126 13.91 -10.69 -6.89
CA ASN A 126 14.94 -11.35 -7.71
C ASN A 126 14.82 -12.87 -7.70
#